data_20dd1256a2edef2a046bb004115f4f40
#
_entry.id   20dd1256a2edef2a046bb004115f4f40
#
_cell.length_a   1.000
_cell.length_b   1.000
_cell.length_c   1.000
_cell.angle_alpha   90.00
_cell.angle_beta   90.00
_cell.angle_gamma   90.00
#
_symmetry.space_group_name_H-M   'P 1'
#
loop_
_entity.id
_entity.type
_entity.pdbx_description
1 polymer ?
#
loop_
_entity_poly.entity_id
_entity_poly.type
_entity_poly.pdbx_seq_one_letter_code
_entity_poly.pdbx_strand_id
1 'polypeptide(L)'
;MWAKPHPSLPRPLVYAGATVPRPALEAVIVPKDSPIRSVADLKGKRVAYNKGSNVQYFLVKLLEKHGLKYGDVQSIFLAPADARAAFERGAIDAWIIWDPFLAAAQKQLDARLLVDATGVVNNRAYYFTSRDFATKNADVLRIAIEEVNAIDTWVSKNKDAAAAELSAVLG
;
A
#
# COMPACT_ATOMS: atom_id res chain seq x y z
N MET A 1 -9.77 -16.37 -2.54
CA MET A 1 -11.24 -16.54 -2.59
C MET A 1 -11.82 -15.76 -1.41
N TRP A 2 -12.44 -14.60 -1.64
CA TRP A 2 -13.09 -13.79 -0.60
C TRP A 2 -14.41 -14.50 -0.24
N ALA A 3 -14.56 -14.83 1.04
CA ALA A 3 -15.80 -15.42 1.52
C ALA A 3 -16.96 -14.47 1.21
N LYS A 4 -17.98 -14.95 0.50
CA LYS A 4 -19.22 -14.19 0.31
C LYS A 4 -19.82 -13.93 1.70
N PRO A 5 -20.24 -12.69 2.02
CA PRO A 5 -20.82 -12.39 3.31
C PRO A 5 -22.09 -13.23 3.49
N HIS A 6 -22.25 -13.83 4.66
CA HIS A 6 -23.43 -14.58 5.01
C HIS A 6 -24.65 -13.64 5.05
N PRO A 7 -25.72 -13.89 4.28
CA PRO A 7 -26.81 -12.93 4.09
C PRO A 7 -27.60 -12.60 5.37
N SER A 8 -27.50 -13.41 6.41
CA SER A 8 -28.24 -13.25 7.67
C SER A 8 -27.50 -12.50 8.79
N LEU A 9 -26.21 -12.15 8.59
CA LEU A 9 -25.49 -11.36 9.60
C LEU A 9 -25.72 -9.87 9.33
N PRO A 10 -26.14 -9.09 10.35
CA PRO A 10 -26.20 -7.66 10.23
C PRO A 10 -24.80 -7.14 9.88
N ARG A 11 -24.67 -6.34 8.84
CA ARG A 11 -23.40 -5.72 8.47
C ARG A 11 -23.09 -4.65 9.53
N PRO A 12 -22.18 -4.92 10.48
CA PRO A 12 -21.95 -4.01 11.60
C PRO A 12 -21.21 -2.75 11.17
N LEU A 13 -20.52 -2.79 10.00
CA LEU A 13 -19.72 -1.70 9.47
C LEU A 13 -20.36 -1.08 8.23
N VAL A 14 -20.17 0.22 8.10
CA VAL A 14 -20.53 1.02 6.91
C VAL A 14 -19.32 1.84 6.47
N TYR A 15 -19.23 2.08 5.17
CA TYR A 15 -18.27 3.04 4.63
C TYR A 15 -18.68 4.46 5.02
N ALA A 16 -17.75 5.21 5.57
CA ALA A 16 -17.93 6.62 5.94
C ALA A 16 -17.26 7.57 4.94
N GLY A 17 -16.19 7.12 4.28
CA GLY A 17 -15.46 7.92 3.30
C GLY A 17 -14.30 7.17 2.69
N ALA A 18 -13.61 7.81 1.74
CA ALA A 18 -12.41 7.29 1.12
C ALA A 18 -11.47 8.46 0.75
N THR A 19 -10.17 8.19 0.77
CA THR A 19 -9.17 9.15 0.25
C THR A 19 -9.26 9.27 -1.28
N VAL A 20 -8.66 10.31 -1.85
CA VAL A 20 -8.33 10.33 -3.27
C VAL A 20 -7.38 9.18 -3.62
N PRO A 21 -7.30 8.74 -4.89
CA PRO A 21 -6.33 7.74 -5.32
C PRO A 21 -4.89 8.18 -5.05
N ARG A 22 -4.08 7.26 -4.51
CA ARG A 22 -2.65 7.49 -4.22
C ARG A 22 -1.80 6.31 -4.69
N PRO A 23 -1.86 5.94 -5.98
CA PRO A 23 -1.18 4.76 -6.48
C PRO A 23 0.34 4.82 -6.32
N ALA A 24 0.95 6.00 -6.41
CA ALA A 24 2.39 6.16 -6.27
C ALA A 24 2.94 5.89 -4.86
N LEU A 25 2.05 5.75 -3.85
CA LEU A 25 2.47 5.40 -2.48
C LEU A 25 2.73 3.90 -2.26
N GLU A 26 2.57 3.07 -3.28
CA GLU A 26 2.95 1.66 -3.23
C GLU A 26 3.67 1.25 -4.52
N ALA A 27 4.69 0.43 -4.39
CA ALA A 27 5.55 0.09 -5.51
C ALA A 27 6.23 -1.26 -5.36
N VAL A 28 6.70 -1.78 -6.49
CA VAL A 28 7.72 -2.84 -6.57
C VAL A 28 9.08 -2.18 -6.62
N ILE A 29 9.94 -2.53 -5.69
CA ILE A 29 11.34 -2.09 -5.65
C ILE A 29 12.28 -3.28 -5.78
N VAL A 30 13.46 -3.01 -6.31
CA VAL A 30 14.54 -3.98 -6.50
C VAL A 30 15.87 -3.38 -6.04
N PRO A 31 16.88 -4.20 -5.70
CA PRO A 31 18.21 -3.69 -5.41
C PRO A 31 18.74 -2.79 -6.55
N LYS A 32 19.58 -1.82 -6.22
CA LYS A 32 20.17 -0.86 -7.17
C LYS A 32 20.73 -1.54 -8.42
N ASP A 33 21.54 -2.58 -8.21
CA ASP A 33 22.24 -3.31 -9.26
C ASP A 33 21.49 -4.54 -9.79
N SER A 34 20.20 -4.68 -9.40
CA SER A 34 19.36 -5.79 -9.85
C SER A 34 19.27 -5.84 -11.37
N PRO A 35 19.38 -7.02 -12.00
CA PRO A 35 19.16 -7.21 -13.42
C PRO A 35 17.69 -7.08 -13.84
N ILE A 36 16.76 -7.08 -12.88
CA ILE A 36 15.32 -6.93 -13.12
C ILE A 36 15.05 -5.51 -13.62
N ARG A 37 14.56 -5.36 -14.87
CA ARG A 37 14.30 -4.06 -15.51
C ARG A 37 12.82 -3.87 -15.87
N SER A 38 12.05 -4.95 -15.89
CA SER A 38 10.63 -4.96 -16.25
C SER A 38 9.83 -5.88 -15.34
N VAL A 39 8.50 -5.78 -15.40
CA VAL A 39 7.60 -6.68 -14.66
C VAL A 39 7.74 -8.13 -15.17
N ALA A 40 8.06 -8.32 -16.45
CA ALA A 40 8.27 -9.65 -17.02
C ALA A 40 9.47 -10.38 -16.37
N ASP A 41 10.49 -9.64 -15.92
CA ASP A 41 11.67 -10.20 -15.28
C ASP A 41 11.40 -10.72 -13.85
N LEU A 42 10.22 -10.43 -13.30
CA LEU A 42 9.78 -11.00 -12.00
C LEU A 42 9.47 -12.49 -12.08
N LYS A 43 9.30 -13.05 -13.27
CA LYS A 43 9.04 -14.48 -13.44
C LYS A 43 10.13 -15.33 -12.79
N GLY A 44 9.72 -16.24 -11.89
CA GLY A 44 10.62 -17.10 -11.12
C GLY A 44 11.39 -16.41 -9.99
N LYS A 45 11.20 -15.10 -9.77
CA LYS A 45 11.90 -14.33 -8.73
C LYS A 45 11.22 -14.43 -7.37
N ARG A 46 12.02 -14.30 -6.31
CA ARG A 46 11.57 -14.21 -4.92
C ARG A 46 11.03 -12.80 -4.67
N VAL A 47 9.73 -12.67 -4.57
CA VAL A 47 9.03 -11.39 -4.40
C VAL A 47 8.42 -11.33 -3.01
N ALA A 48 8.94 -10.43 -2.17
CA ALA A 48 8.44 -10.26 -0.80
C ALA A 48 7.34 -9.21 -0.73
N TYR A 49 6.35 -9.47 0.13
CA TYR A 49 5.27 -8.56 0.45
C TYR A 49 4.48 -9.05 1.68
N ASN A 50 3.67 -8.16 2.26
CA ASN A 50 2.81 -8.51 3.40
C ASN A 50 1.56 -9.25 2.90
N LYS A 51 1.32 -10.45 3.44
CA LYS A 51 0.17 -11.30 3.09
C LYS A 51 -1.15 -10.64 3.47
N GLY A 52 -2.11 -10.67 2.56
CA GLY A 52 -3.46 -10.14 2.78
C GLY A 52 -3.57 -8.61 2.70
N SER A 53 -2.49 -7.90 2.35
CA SER A 53 -2.45 -6.44 2.24
C SER A 53 -2.81 -5.91 0.84
N ASN A 54 -2.89 -4.58 0.72
CA ASN A 54 -3.08 -3.87 -0.55
C ASN A 54 -2.01 -4.22 -1.58
N VAL A 55 -0.74 -4.33 -1.17
CA VAL A 55 0.37 -4.66 -2.09
C VAL A 55 0.29 -6.09 -2.64
N GLN A 56 -0.35 -7.03 -1.96
CA GLN A 56 -0.65 -8.33 -2.55
C GLN A 56 -1.68 -8.20 -3.67
N TYR A 57 -2.72 -7.39 -3.47
CA TYR A 57 -3.70 -7.10 -4.52
C TYR A 57 -3.05 -6.39 -5.72
N PHE A 58 -2.20 -5.41 -5.43
CA PHE A 58 -1.40 -4.72 -6.46
C PHE A 58 -0.55 -5.71 -7.26
N LEU A 59 0.19 -6.61 -6.59
CA LEU A 59 1.00 -7.64 -7.29
C LEU A 59 0.14 -8.47 -8.26
N VAL A 60 -1.01 -8.97 -7.80
CA VAL A 60 -1.89 -9.79 -8.66
C VAL A 60 -2.31 -8.99 -9.89
N LYS A 61 -2.77 -7.74 -9.70
CA LYS A 61 -3.20 -6.89 -10.81
C LYS A 61 -2.07 -6.48 -11.75
N LEU A 62 -0.88 -6.25 -11.20
CA LEU A 62 0.32 -5.94 -11.97
C LEU A 62 0.72 -7.13 -12.87
N LEU A 63 0.78 -8.32 -12.31
CA LEU A 63 1.12 -9.53 -13.04
C LEU A 63 0.09 -9.81 -14.16
N GLU A 64 -1.21 -9.76 -13.84
CA GLU A 64 -2.30 -9.92 -14.81
C GLU A 64 -2.16 -8.93 -15.98
N LYS A 65 -1.89 -7.66 -15.69
CA LYS A 65 -1.71 -6.60 -16.71
C LYS A 65 -0.55 -6.89 -17.66
N HIS A 66 0.47 -7.59 -17.19
CA HIS A 66 1.65 -7.94 -17.98
C HIS A 66 1.65 -9.39 -18.49
N GLY A 67 0.48 -10.07 -18.47
CA GLY A 67 0.33 -11.43 -18.99
C GLY A 67 0.96 -12.54 -18.15
N LEU A 68 1.30 -12.23 -16.90
CA LEU A 68 1.84 -13.18 -15.94
C LEU A 68 0.74 -13.65 -14.98
N LYS A 69 0.95 -14.82 -14.38
CA LYS A 69 0.09 -15.38 -13.34
C LYS A 69 0.73 -15.17 -11.97
N TYR A 70 -0.09 -15.14 -10.92
CA TYR A 70 0.38 -15.05 -9.54
C TYR A 70 1.40 -16.15 -9.18
N GLY A 71 1.23 -17.37 -9.70
CA GLY A 71 2.16 -18.47 -9.50
C GLY A 71 3.47 -18.38 -10.31
N ASP A 72 3.63 -17.40 -11.19
CA ASP A 72 4.86 -17.21 -11.95
C ASP A 72 5.97 -16.56 -11.11
N VAL A 73 5.67 -16.05 -9.90
CA VAL A 73 6.64 -15.52 -8.94
C VAL A 73 6.69 -16.39 -7.68
N GLN A 74 7.83 -16.38 -7.00
CA GLN A 74 8.00 -17.04 -5.70
C GLN A 74 7.59 -16.05 -4.60
N SER A 75 6.36 -16.19 -4.09
CA SER A 75 5.80 -15.31 -3.05
C SER A 75 6.45 -15.56 -1.70
N ILE A 76 7.07 -14.53 -1.12
CA ILE A 76 7.69 -14.54 0.20
C ILE A 76 6.88 -13.62 1.12
N PHE A 77 6.19 -14.20 2.10
CA PHE A 77 5.33 -13.42 3.01
C PHE A 77 6.13 -12.94 4.21
N LEU A 78 6.39 -11.65 4.25
CA LEU A 78 7.16 -10.99 5.31
C LEU A 78 6.48 -9.72 5.79
N ALA A 79 6.61 -9.43 7.09
CA ALA A 79 6.29 -8.11 7.63
C ALA A 79 7.31 -7.06 7.12
N PRO A 80 6.98 -5.76 7.10
CA PRO A 80 7.87 -4.75 6.52
C PRO A 80 9.30 -4.76 7.07
N ALA A 81 9.49 -4.92 8.38
CA ALA A 81 10.83 -4.97 8.99
C ALA A 81 11.63 -6.20 8.53
N ASP A 82 10.99 -7.38 8.49
CA ASP A 82 11.63 -8.62 8.06
C ASP A 82 11.93 -8.59 6.56
N ALA A 83 11.03 -8.02 5.76
CA ALA A 83 11.22 -7.84 4.32
C ALA A 83 12.40 -6.89 4.04
N ARG A 84 12.53 -5.79 4.81
CA ARG A 84 13.68 -4.89 4.74
C ARG A 84 14.99 -5.66 5.00
N ALA A 85 15.06 -6.39 6.10
CA ALA A 85 16.25 -7.16 6.44
C ALA A 85 16.56 -8.25 5.39
N ALA A 86 15.54 -8.88 4.80
CA ALA A 86 15.73 -9.85 3.72
C ALA A 86 16.22 -9.19 2.42
N PHE A 87 15.74 -7.99 2.12
CA PHE A 87 16.14 -7.18 0.97
C PHE A 87 17.62 -6.76 1.07
N GLU A 88 18.04 -6.24 2.22
CA GLU A 88 19.42 -5.85 2.51
C GLU A 88 20.42 -7.01 2.34
N ARG A 89 20.01 -8.23 2.74
CA ARG A 89 20.86 -9.43 2.62
C ARG A 89 20.80 -10.11 1.25
N GLY A 90 20.01 -9.59 0.30
CA GLY A 90 19.80 -10.25 -0.99
C GLY A 90 19.04 -11.58 -0.91
N ALA A 91 18.29 -11.82 0.17
CA ALA A 91 17.48 -13.01 0.33
C ALA A 91 16.19 -12.98 -0.50
N ILE A 92 15.82 -11.84 -1.02
CA ILE A 92 14.71 -11.60 -1.95
C ILE A 92 15.18 -10.78 -3.14
N ASP A 93 14.52 -10.94 -4.28
CA ASP A 93 14.91 -10.31 -5.54
C ASP A 93 14.12 -9.01 -5.80
N ALA A 94 12.90 -8.93 -5.25
CA ALA A 94 12.05 -7.74 -5.30
C ALA A 94 11.23 -7.63 -4.02
N TRP A 95 10.88 -6.41 -3.66
CA TRP A 95 10.04 -6.11 -2.50
C TRP A 95 8.89 -5.20 -2.92
N ILE A 96 7.66 -5.54 -2.53
CA ILE A 96 6.49 -4.72 -2.77
C ILE A 96 6.07 -4.12 -1.44
N ILE A 97 6.04 -2.79 -1.39
CA ILE A 97 5.88 -2.04 -0.15
C ILE A 97 5.22 -0.69 -0.39
N TRP A 98 4.75 -0.06 0.65
CA TRP A 98 4.12 1.27 0.68
C TRP A 98 4.90 2.26 1.54
N ASP A 99 4.58 3.54 1.41
CA ASP A 99 5.16 4.59 2.27
C ASP A 99 4.68 4.47 3.73
N PRO A 100 5.57 4.81 4.70
CA PRO A 100 6.89 5.43 4.53
C PRO A 100 8.05 4.45 4.26
N PHE A 101 7.81 3.15 4.29
CA PHE A 101 8.85 2.13 4.07
C PHE A 101 9.45 2.20 2.66
N LEU A 102 8.65 2.55 1.66
CA LEU A 102 9.10 2.74 0.28
C LEU A 102 10.15 3.86 0.20
N ALA A 103 9.83 5.04 0.72
CA ALA A 103 10.75 6.18 0.74
C ALA A 103 12.01 5.87 1.55
N ALA A 104 11.87 5.19 2.69
CA ALA A 104 13.01 4.77 3.51
C ALA A 104 13.93 3.80 2.75
N ALA A 105 13.39 2.82 2.02
CA ALA A 105 14.16 1.88 1.23
C ALA A 105 14.90 2.58 0.08
N GLN A 106 14.26 3.51 -0.61
CA GLN A 106 14.90 4.30 -1.66
C GLN A 106 16.05 5.17 -1.12
N LYS A 107 15.85 5.82 0.02
CA LYS A 107 16.83 6.74 0.60
C LYS A 107 17.99 6.05 1.30
N GLN A 108 17.72 4.95 2.01
CA GLN A 108 18.71 4.31 2.90
C GLN A 108 19.37 3.07 2.29
N LEU A 109 18.72 2.41 1.31
CA LEU A 109 19.20 1.18 0.68
C LEU A 109 19.49 1.36 -0.81
N ASP A 110 19.39 2.58 -1.33
CA ASP A 110 19.49 2.85 -2.77
C ASP A 110 18.54 1.95 -3.61
N ALA A 111 17.41 1.54 -3.02
CA ALA A 111 16.46 0.69 -3.72
C ALA A 111 15.92 1.39 -4.96
N ARG A 112 15.94 0.69 -6.09
CA ARG A 112 15.46 1.22 -7.36
C ARG A 112 13.97 0.89 -7.53
N LEU A 113 13.18 1.91 -7.85
CA LEU A 113 11.79 1.74 -8.26
C LEU A 113 11.74 0.94 -9.57
N LEU A 114 11.04 -0.17 -9.58
CA LEU A 114 10.72 -0.91 -10.80
C LEU A 114 9.45 -0.36 -11.43
N VAL A 115 8.37 -0.32 -10.66
CA VAL A 115 7.05 0.20 -11.06
C VAL A 115 6.24 0.55 -9.82
N ASP A 116 5.49 1.64 -9.86
CA ASP A 116 4.45 1.95 -8.87
C ASP A 116 3.07 1.44 -9.32
N ALA A 117 2.06 1.66 -8.50
CA ALA A 117 0.72 1.16 -8.80
C ALA A 117 -0.09 2.05 -9.76
N THR A 118 0.51 3.10 -10.33
CA THR A 118 -0.16 4.02 -11.25
C THR A 118 -0.66 3.26 -12.50
N GLY A 119 -1.95 3.43 -12.79
CA GLY A 119 -2.59 2.74 -13.90
C GLY A 119 -2.82 1.24 -13.71
N VAL A 120 -2.56 0.72 -12.50
CA VAL A 120 -2.82 -0.69 -12.12
C VAL A 120 -3.90 -0.76 -11.06
N VAL A 121 -3.72 -0.09 -9.91
CA VAL A 121 -4.70 -0.01 -8.83
C VAL A 121 -4.76 1.42 -8.28
N ASN A 122 -5.89 1.78 -7.68
CA ASN A 122 -6.09 3.15 -7.20
C ASN A 122 -5.44 3.44 -5.85
N ASN A 123 -5.10 2.42 -5.07
CA ASN A 123 -4.56 2.55 -3.71
C ASN A 123 -5.28 3.63 -2.89
N ARG A 124 -6.54 3.36 -2.52
CA ARG A 124 -7.36 4.24 -1.66
C ARG A 124 -7.39 3.69 -0.25
N ALA A 125 -7.27 4.54 0.74
CA ALA A 125 -7.69 4.23 2.10
C ALA A 125 -9.20 4.49 2.24
N TYR A 126 -9.86 3.67 3.06
CA TYR A 126 -11.30 3.77 3.32
C TYR A 126 -11.53 3.95 4.81
N TYR A 127 -12.47 4.84 5.15
CA TYR A 127 -12.92 5.06 6.50
C TYR A 127 -14.18 4.23 6.77
N PHE A 128 -14.20 3.55 7.89
CA PHE A 128 -15.31 2.71 8.30
C PHE A 128 -15.79 3.13 9.68
N THR A 129 -17.09 2.98 9.91
CA THR A 129 -17.66 3.11 11.23
C THR A 129 -18.74 2.05 11.46
N SER A 130 -19.17 1.87 12.71
CA SER A 130 -20.33 1.02 12.96
C SER A 130 -21.60 1.68 12.42
N ARG A 131 -22.54 0.87 11.96
CA ARG A 131 -23.86 1.36 11.54
C ARG A 131 -24.57 2.15 12.63
N ASP A 132 -24.44 1.67 13.86
CA ASP A 132 -25.05 2.29 15.03
C ASP A 132 -24.46 3.68 15.30
N PHE A 133 -23.16 3.83 15.24
CA PHE A 133 -22.51 5.14 15.35
C PHE A 133 -22.90 6.08 14.20
N ALA A 134 -22.87 5.61 12.97
CA ALA A 134 -23.26 6.41 11.80
C ALA A 134 -24.71 6.93 11.90
N THR A 135 -25.61 6.12 12.48
CA THR A 135 -27.02 6.49 12.63
C THR A 135 -27.23 7.47 13.78
N LYS A 136 -26.55 7.24 14.93
CA LYS A 136 -26.76 8.03 16.15
C LYS A 136 -25.93 9.32 16.21
N ASN A 137 -24.81 9.37 15.48
CA ASN A 137 -23.83 10.45 15.55
C ASN A 137 -23.40 10.92 14.13
N ALA A 138 -24.38 11.07 13.24
CA ALA A 138 -24.10 11.39 11.83
C ALA A 138 -23.40 12.76 11.67
N ASP A 139 -23.73 13.73 12.50
CA ASP A 139 -23.10 15.05 12.55
C ASP A 139 -21.63 14.99 12.99
N VAL A 140 -21.34 14.22 14.02
CA VAL A 140 -19.96 13.98 14.49
C VAL A 140 -19.14 13.27 13.41
N LEU A 141 -19.71 12.26 12.78
CA LEU A 141 -19.05 11.54 11.69
C LEU A 141 -18.74 12.46 10.50
N ARG A 142 -19.69 13.34 10.13
CA ARG A 142 -19.49 14.32 9.06
C ARG A 142 -18.33 15.27 9.39
N ILE A 143 -18.32 15.85 10.60
CA ILE A 143 -17.26 16.75 11.05
C ILE A 143 -15.90 16.03 11.02
N ALA A 144 -15.83 14.80 11.54
CA ALA A 144 -14.58 14.03 11.53
C ALA A 144 -14.02 13.80 10.10
N ILE A 145 -14.89 13.50 9.14
CA ILE A 145 -14.49 13.32 7.73
C ILE A 145 -14.07 14.67 7.11
N GLU A 146 -14.78 15.75 7.42
CA GLU A 146 -14.45 17.10 6.94
C GLU A 146 -13.07 17.53 7.45
N GLU A 147 -12.73 17.30 8.73
CA GLU A 147 -11.42 17.60 9.31
C GLU A 147 -10.31 16.76 8.68
N VAL A 148 -10.52 15.47 8.48
CA VAL A 148 -9.56 14.62 7.77
C VAL A 148 -9.29 15.14 6.36
N ASN A 149 -10.33 15.54 5.62
CA ASN A 149 -10.18 16.11 4.28
C ASN A 149 -9.48 17.49 4.29
N ALA A 150 -9.72 18.30 5.33
CA ALA A 150 -9.04 19.57 5.51
C ALA A 150 -7.53 19.38 5.73
N ILE A 151 -7.14 18.44 6.60
CA ILE A 151 -5.74 18.08 6.84
C ILE A 151 -5.11 17.52 5.55
N ASP A 152 -5.79 16.65 4.83
CA ASP A 152 -5.29 16.10 3.57
C ASP A 152 -5.01 17.19 2.52
N THR A 153 -5.93 18.16 2.45
CA THR A 153 -5.78 19.34 1.59
C THR A 153 -4.61 20.21 2.04
N TRP A 154 -4.45 20.43 3.35
CA TRP A 154 -3.35 21.20 3.91
C TRP A 154 -2.00 20.54 3.61
N VAL A 155 -1.86 19.23 3.87
CA VAL A 155 -0.64 18.46 3.58
C VAL A 155 -0.26 18.57 2.10
N SER A 156 -1.22 18.47 1.20
CA SER A 156 -0.97 18.55 -0.24
C SER A 156 -0.36 19.89 -0.68
N LYS A 157 -0.70 20.97 0.03
CA LYS A 157 -0.25 22.34 -0.24
C LYS A 157 0.98 22.75 0.58
N ASN A 158 1.30 22.04 1.66
CA ASN A 158 2.35 22.39 2.64
C ASN A 158 3.27 21.21 2.91
N LYS A 159 3.82 20.59 1.86
CA LYS A 159 4.58 19.33 1.96
C LYS A 159 5.77 19.41 2.90
N ASP A 160 6.53 20.49 2.85
CA ASP A 160 7.73 20.68 3.70
C ASP A 160 7.36 20.83 5.17
N ALA A 161 6.31 21.60 5.48
CA ALA A 161 5.82 21.75 6.84
C ALA A 161 5.26 20.42 7.37
N ALA A 162 4.47 19.70 6.56
CA ALA A 162 3.95 18.39 6.92
C ALA A 162 5.08 17.36 7.13
N ALA A 163 6.14 17.39 6.32
CA ALA A 163 7.30 16.53 6.50
C ALA A 163 8.04 16.86 7.80
N ALA A 164 8.20 18.14 8.16
CA ALA A 164 8.82 18.55 9.42
C ALA A 164 8.03 18.06 10.64
N GLU A 165 6.70 18.21 10.65
CA GLU A 165 5.82 17.72 11.70
C GLU A 165 5.91 16.19 11.85
N LEU A 166 5.86 15.45 10.72
CA LEU A 166 5.96 14.00 10.73
C LEU A 166 7.34 13.51 11.20
N SER A 167 8.43 14.17 10.79
CA SER A 167 9.78 13.80 11.19
C SER A 167 10.00 13.96 12.70
N ALA A 168 9.37 14.93 13.32
CA ALA A 168 9.43 15.12 14.77
C ALA A 168 8.79 13.96 15.55
N VAL A 169 7.85 13.23 14.93
CA VAL A 169 7.11 12.13 15.55
C VAL A 169 7.68 10.75 15.17
N LEU A 170 8.14 10.61 13.94
CA LEU A 170 8.59 9.32 13.39
C LEU A 170 10.10 9.08 13.53
N GLY A 171 10.90 10.13 13.74
CA GLY A 171 12.35 10.09 13.84
C GLY A 171 13.05 10.21 12.49
#